data_3c3f0ae995e1f67c2d1c36cff94f0651
#
_entry.id   3c3f0ae995e1f67c2d1c36cff94f0651
#
_cell.length_a   1.000
_cell.length_b   1.000
_cell.length_c   1.000
_cell.angle_alpha   90.00
_cell.angle_beta   90.00
_cell.angle_gamma   90.00
#
_symmetry.space_group_name_H-M   'P 1'
#
loop_
_entity.id
_entity.type
_entity.pdbx_description
1 polymer ?
#
loop_
_entity_poly.entity_id
_entity_poly.type
_entity_poly.pdbx_seq_one_letter_code
_entity_poly.pdbx_strand_id
1 'polypeptide(L)'
;MKKAILLLFIPFHLSAQTASGEEVARWRAQADRVTIIRDNWGIPHIYGKSDADAVFGLLYAQCEDDFQRVEMNYIEKLGRKSEVFGEKELNNDLYVRLVIDSLQAMQDYSKSPQWLVKLMNAFAD
;
A
#
# COMPACT_ATOMS: atom_id res chain seq x y z
N MET A 1 -12.03 -4.74 56.69
CA MET A 1 -10.82 -4.96 55.87
C MET A 1 -11.07 -4.42 54.48
N LYS A 2 -10.51 -3.24 54.12
CA LYS A 2 -10.68 -2.61 52.78
C LYS A 2 -9.63 -3.21 51.86
N LYS A 3 -10.08 -3.94 50.82
CA LYS A 3 -9.19 -4.46 49.76
C LYS A 3 -8.91 -3.32 48.76
N ALA A 4 -7.68 -2.84 48.75
CA ALA A 4 -7.22 -1.90 47.74
C ALA A 4 -6.92 -2.68 46.43
N ILE A 5 -7.63 -2.38 45.34
CA ILE A 5 -7.35 -2.91 44.02
C ILE A 5 -6.31 -1.97 43.39
N LEU A 6 -5.07 -2.46 43.28
CA LEU A 6 -4.00 -1.76 42.58
C LEU A 6 -4.20 -1.96 41.05
N LEU A 7 -4.73 -0.93 40.35
CA LEU A 7 -4.82 -0.92 38.89
C LEU A 7 -3.44 -0.66 38.30
N LEU A 8 -2.82 -1.72 37.81
CA LEU A 8 -1.53 -1.64 37.10
C LEU A 8 -1.77 -1.03 35.70
N PHE A 9 -1.48 0.25 35.56
CA PHE A 9 -1.50 0.92 34.25
C PHE A 9 -0.26 0.48 33.47
N ILE A 10 -0.41 -0.43 32.50
CA ILE A 10 0.65 -0.78 31.54
C ILE A 10 0.57 0.25 30.41
N PRO A 11 1.56 1.12 30.22
CA PRO A 11 1.57 2.02 29.07
C PRO A 11 1.76 1.20 27.79
N PHE A 12 0.72 1.14 26.97
CA PHE A 12 0.78 0.53 25.65
C PHE A 12 1.47 1.53 24.73
N HIS A 13 2.77 1.34 24.50
CA HIS A 13 3.50 2.14 23.52
C HIS A 13 3.10 1.69 22.11
N LEU A 14 2.20 2.44 21.50
CA LEU A 14 1.88 2.30 20.08
C LEU A 14 3.04 2.93 19.27
N SER A 15 4.01 2.11 18.87
CA SER A 15 5.05 2.55 17.95
C SER A 15 4.46 2.62 16.55
N ALA A 16 4.10 3.81 16.10
CA ALA A 16 3.81 4.05 14.69
C ALA A 16 5.11 3.83 13.90
N GLN A 17 5.10 2.90 12.95
CA GLN A 17 6.21 2.73 12.02
C GLN A 17 6.23 3.96 11.09
N THR A 18 7.16 4.86 11.33
CA THR A 18 7.47 5.94 10.40
C THR A 18 8.43 5.43 9.35
N ALA A 19 8.23 5.85 8.09
CA ALA A 19 9.15 5.53 7.01
C ALA A 19 10.59 5.93 7.37
N SER A 20 11.56 5.10 7.01
CA SER A 20 12.97 5.41 7.25
C SER A 20 13.42 6.62 6.43
N GLY A 21 14.46 7.32 6.88
CA GLY A 21 15.02 8.44 6.13
C GLY A 21 15.49 8.04 4.72
N GLU A 22 15.96 6.80 4.55
CA GLU A 22 16.37 6.25 3.25
C GLU A 22 15.19 6.03 2.31
N GLU A 23 14.08 5.50 2.81
CA GLU A 23 12.84 5.33 2.02
C GLU A 23 12.31 6.68 1.55
N VAL A 24 12.23 7.65 2.45
CA VAL A 24 11.77 9.01 2.10
C VAL A 24 12.70 9.66 1.05
N ALA A 25 14.02 9.47 1.16
CA ALA A 25 14.97 9.99 0.19
C ALA A 25 14.80 9.30 -1.19
N ARG A 26 14.55 7.99 -1.21
CA ARG A 26 14.26 7.22 -2.43
C ARG A 26 12.99 7.73 -3.11
N TRP A 27 11.89 7.87 -2.38
CA TRP A 27 10.62 8.37 -2.92
C TRP A 27 10.74 9.80 -3.46
N ARG A 28 11.48 10.68 -2.79
CA ARG A 28 11.74 12.05 -3.29
C ARG A 28 12.53 12.02 -4.58
N ALA A 29 13.60 11.22 -4.65
CA ALA A 29 14.41 11.08 -5.86
C ALA A 29 13.59 10.50 -7.02
N GLN A 30 12.57 9.68 -6.76
CA GLN A 30 11.66 9.18 -7.78
C GLN A 30 10.64 10.25 -8.19
N ALA A 31 10.07 10.97 -7.24
CA ALA A 31 9.15 12.09 -7.51
C ALA A 31 9.79 13.19 -8.38
N ASP A 32 11.08 13.49 -8.19
CA ASP A 32 11.83 14.46 -9.01
C ASP A 32 11.95 14.08 -10.50
N ARG A 33 11.63 12.82 -10.85
CA ARG A 33 11.62 12.33 -12.23
C ARG A 33 10.23 12.28 -12.86
N VAL A 34 9.20 12.67 -12.09
CA VAL A 34 7.79 12.62 -12.52
C VAL A 34 7.24 14.03 -12.64
N THR A 35 6.46 14.28 -13.66
CA THR A 35 5.66 15.49 -13.80
C THR A 35 4.19 15.11 -13.95
N ILE A 36 3.33 15.64 -13.11
CA ILE A 36 1.88 15.44 -13.19
C ILE A 36 1.24 16.78 -13.54
N ILE A 37 0.52 16.82 -14.66
CA ILE A 37 -0.22 18.00 -15.12
C ILE A 37 -1.70 17.63 -15.11
N ARG A 38 -2.51 18.37 -14.36
CA ARG A 38 -3.97 18.19 -14.39
C ARG A 38 -4.59 19.13 -15.40
N ASP A 39 -5.46 18.57 -16.25
CA ASP A 39 -6.22 19.36 -17.20
C ASP A 39 -7.39 20.10 -16.53
N ASN A 40 -8.19 20.81 -17.35
CA ASN A 40 -9.36 21.57 -16.85
C ASN A 40 -10.46 20.68 -16.23
N TRP A 41 -10.42 19.38 -16.45
CA TRP A 41 -11.35 18.40 -15.90
C TRP A 41 -10.78 17.70 -14.66
N GLY A 42 -9.54 18.06 -14.27
CA GLY A 42 -8.82 17.44 -13.17
C GLY A 42 -8.16 16.10 -13.54
N ILE A 43 -8.16 15.70 -14.81
CA ILE A 43 -7.55 14.44 -15.25
C ILE A 43 -6.02 14.58 -15.20
N PRO A 44 -5.31 13.68 -14.49
CA PRO A 44 -3.86 13.75 -14.38
C PRO A 44 -3.20 13.19 -15.64
N HIS A 45 -2.34 13.99 -16.28
CA HIS A 45 -1.43 13.60 -17.34
C HIS A 45 -0.05 13.38 -16.72
N ILE A 46 0.48 12.16 -16.79
CA ILE A 46 1.67 11.75 -16.07
C ILE A 46 2.82 11.54 -17.04
N TYR A 47 3.94 12.22 -16.78
CA TYR A 47 5.17 12.14 -17.55
C TYR A 47 6.29 11.64 -16.64
N GLY A 48 6.78 10.44 -16.88
CA GLY A 48 7.92 9.84 -16.20
C GLY A 48 9.15 9.78 -17.10
N LYS A 49 10.36 9.82 -16.55
CA LYS A 49 11.60 9.60 -17.31
C LYS A 49 11.78 8.12 -17.70
N SER A 50 11.08 7.23 -17.02
CA SER A 50 11.01 5.79 -17.30
C SER A 50 9.58 5.28 -17.07
N ASP A 51 9.28 4.06 -17.53
CA ASP A 51 7.99 3.41 -17.28
C ASP A 51 7.71 3.26 -15.77
N ALA A 52 8.72 2.94 -14.99
CA ALA A 52 8.61 2.85 -13.54
C ALA A 52 8.26 4.20 -12.89
N ASP A 53 8.84 5.30 -13.36
CA ASP A 53 8.50 6.64 -12.87
C ASP A 53 7.05 7.02 -13.24
N ALA A 54 6.59 6.63 -14.44
CA ALA A 54 5.20 6.84 -14.85
C ALA A 54 4.22 6.03 -13.98
N VAL A 55 4.55 4.78 -13.62
CA VAL A 55 3.75 3.93 -12.72
C VAL A 55 3.68 4.55 -11.33
N PHE A 56 4.81 5.01 -10.78
CA PHE A 56 4.84 5.71 -9.50
C PHE A 56 3.94 6.95 -9.51
N GLY A 57 4.05 7.80 -10.55
CA GLY A 57 3.22 8.99 -10.69
C GLY A 57 1.74 8.68 -10.85
N LEU A 58 1.39 7.57 -11.53
CA LEU A 58 0.00 7.11 -11.67
C LEU A 58 -0.60 6.75 -10.31
N LEU A 59 0.10 5.94 -9.51
CA LEU A 59 -0.40 5.56 -8.19
C LEU A 59 -0.46 6.75 -7.24
N TYR A 60 0.54 7.63 -7.28
CA TYR A 60 0.53 8.87 -6.51
C TYR A 60 -0.72 9.71 -6.83
N ALA A 61 -1.03 9.94 -8.10
CA ALA A 61 -2.20 10.69 -8.52
C ALA A 61 -3.51 10.03 -8.07
N GLN A 62 -3.59 8.69 -8.13
CA GLN A 62 -4.76 7.94 -7.63
C GLN A 62 -4.91 8.07 -6.11
N CYS A 63 -3.82 8.02 -5.37
CA CYS A 63 -3.84 8.23 -3.92
C CYS A 63 -4.23 9.67 -3.54
N GLU A 64 -3.79 10.66 -4.31
CA GLU A 64 -4.17 12.06 -4.12
C GLU A 64 -5.67 12.27 -4.36
N ASP A 65 -6.26 11.59 -5.36
CA ASP A 65 -7.68 11.70 -5.68
C ASP A 65 -8.57 10.89 -4.74
N ASP A 66 -8.20 9.65 -4.38
CA ASP A 66 -9.01 8.76 -3.55
C ASP A 66 -8.14 7.70 -2.86
N PHE A 67 -7.40 8.12 -1.84
CA PHE A 67 -6.54 7.23 -1.05
C PHE A 67 -7.31 6.06 -0.44
N GLN A 68 -8.53 6.32 0.04
CA GLN A 68 -9.35 5.28 0.65
C GLN A 68 -9.64 4.13 -0.32
N ARG A 69 -9.91 4.44 -1.58
CA ARG A 69 -10.15 3.40 -2.60
C ARG A 69 -8.89 2.58 -2.86
N VAL A 70 -7.74 3.24 -2.95
CA VAL A 70 -6.45 2.54 -3.14
C VAL A 70 -6.17 1.62 -1.96
N GLU A 71 -6.30 2.12 -0.72
CA GLU A 71 -6.12 1.33 0.50
C GLU A 71 -7.07 0.12 0.55
N MET A 72 -8.35 0.33 0.24
CA MET A 72 -9.35 -0.74 0.23
C MET A 72 -9.06 -1.81 -0.83
N ASN A 73 -8.49 -1.45 -1.98
CA ASN A 73 -8.05 -2.42 -2.97
C ASN A 73 -6.94 -3.34 -2.42
N TYR A 74 -5.97 -2.79 -1.68
CA TYR A 74 -4.94 -3.60 -1.03
C TYR A 74 -5.54 -4.53 0.02
N ILE A 75 -6.40 -4.02 0.91
CA ILE A 75 -7.08 -4.80 1.96
C ILE A 75 -7.87 -5.96 1.34
N GLU A 76 -8.61 -5.70 0.26
CA GLU A 76 -9.38 -6.72 -0.45
C GLU A 76 -8.48 -7.79 -1.08
N LYS A 77 -7.41 -7.38 -1.79
CA LYS A 77 -6.49 -8.32 -2.45
C LYS A 77 -5.65 -9.15 -1.47
N LEU A 78 -5.50 -8.68 -0.23
CA LEU A 78 -4.87 -9.42 0.86
C LEU A 78 -5.86 -10.36 1.60
N GLY A 79 -7.15 -10.37 1.23
CA GLY A 79 -8.17 -11.15 1.93
C GLY A 79 -8.35 -10.70 3.38
N ARG A 80 -8.44 -9.37 3.60
CA ARG A 80 -8.55 -8.73 4.91
C ARG A 80 -9.76 -7.80 5.03
N LYS A 81 -10.69 -7.88 4.09
CA LYS A 81 -11.84 -6.98 4.03
C LYS A 81 -12.77 -7.11 5.24
N SER A 82 -12.84 -8.31 5.82
CA SER A 82 -13.62 -8.57 7.04
C SER A 82 -13.08 -7.82 8.28
N GLU A 83 -11.81 -7.43 8.29
CA GLU A 83 -11.23 -6.60 9.38
C GLU A 83 -11.87 -5.20 9.40
N VAL A 84 -12.33 -4.71 8.26
CA VAL A 84 -12.94 -3.37 8.11
C VAL A 84 -14.47 -3.45 8.13
N PHE A 85 -15.06 -4.39 7.40
CA PHE A 85 -16.52 -4.46 7.19
C PHE A 85 -17.21 -5.55 7.99
N GLY A 86 -16.47 -6.34 8.76
CA GLY A 86 -17.01 -7.39 9.62
C GLY A 86 -17.31 -8.70 8.91
N GLU A 87 -18.00 -9.59 9.60
CA GLU A 87 -18.23 -10.99 9.25
C GLU A 87 -18.85 -11.20 7.86
N LYS A 88 -19.64 -10.27 7.36
CA LYS A 88 -20.27 -10.35 6.03
C LYS A 88 -19.26 -10.50 4.88
N GLU A 89 -18.01 -10.04 5.07
CA GLU A 89 -16.94 -10.12 4.07
C GLU A 89 -16.03 -11.34 4.26
N LEU A 90 -16.26 -12.16 5.28
CA LEU A 90 -15.40 -13.31 5.60
C LEU A 90 -15.29 -14.30 4.45
N ASN A 91 -16.39 -14.59 3.76
CA ASN A 91 -16.38 -15.50 2.62
C ASN A 91 -15.54 -14.98 1.46
N ASN A 92 -15.55 -13.66 1.22
CA ASN A 92 -14.69 -13.01 0.23
C ASN A 92 -13.22 -13.16 0.61
N ASP A 93 -12.86 -12.93 1.87
CA ASP A 93 -11.49 -13.05 2.35
C ASP A 93 -10.98 -14.49 2.26
N LEU A 94 -11.80 -15.47 2.62
CA LEU A 94 -11.48 -16.88 2.49
C LEU A 94 -11.26 -17.28 1.03
N TYR A 95 -12.11 -16.79 0.12
CA TYR A 95 -11.95 -17.03 -1.32
C TYR A 95 -10.63 -16.44 -1.85
N VAL A 96 -10.32 -15.20 -1.51
CA VAL A 96 -9.06 -14.56 -1.93
C VAL A 96 -7.86 -15.38 -1.44
N ARG A 97 -7.85 -15.78 -0.16
CA ARG A 97 -6.75 -16.55 0.44
C ARG A 97 -6.64 -17.98 -0.10
N LEU A 98 -7.74 -18.54 -0.59
CA LEU A 98 -7.73 -19.86 -1.25
C LEU A 98 -7.12 -19.78 -2.66
N VAL A 99 -7.39 -18.68 -3.38
CA VAL A 99 -6.94 -18.51 -4.78
C VAL A 99 -5.51 -17.97 -4.86
N ILE A 100 -5.14 -17.06 -3.94
CA ILE A 100 -3.82 -16.43 -3.94
C ILE A 100 -2.89 -17.16 -2.98
N ASP A 101 -1.95 -17.92 -3.54
CA ASP A 101 -0.84 -18.51 -2.79
C ASP A 101 0.30 -17.48 -2.69
N SER A 102 0.51 -16.95 -1.48
CA SER A 102 1.54 -15.95 -1.21
C SER A 102 2.96 -16.46 -1.49
N LEU A 103 3.23 -17.76 -1.23
CA LEU A 103 4.55 -18.34 -1.50
C LEU A 103 4.80 -18.44 -3.00
N GLN A 104 3.80 -18.86 -3.76
CA GLN A 104 3.88 -18.90 -5.22
C GLN A 104 4.05 -17.50 -5.79
N ALA A 105 3.28 -16.52 -5.32
CA ALA A 105 3.40 -15.12 -5.75
C ALA A 105 4.81 -14.54 -5.50
N MET A 106 5.43 -14.82 -4.35
CA MET A 106 6.82 -14.43 -4.07
C MET A 106 7.83 -15.10 -4.99
N GLN A 107 7.63 -16.39 -5.31
CA GLN A 107 8.48 -17.10 -6.26
C GLN A 107 8.35 -16.52 -7.68
N ASP A 108 7.13 -16.22 -8.12
CA ASP A 108 6.87 -15.64 -9.43
C ASP A 108 7.47 -14.21 -9.52
N TYR A 109 7.35 -13.41 -8.46
CA TYR A 109 8.05 -12.13 -8.38
C TYR A 109 9.56 -12.29 -8.53
N SER A 110 10.18 -13.23 -7.81
CA SER A 110 11.64 -13.44 -7.87
C SER A 110 12.15 -13.91 -9.24
N LYS A 111 11.29 -14.57 -10.03
CA LYS A 111 11.58 -15.06 -11.40
C LYS A 111 11.17 -14.06 -12.48
N SER A 112 10.50 -12.97 -12.11
CA SER A 112 10.01 -11.98 -13.05
C SER A 112 11.14 -11.25 -13.76
N PRO A 113 10.95 -10.84 -15.03
CA PRO A 113 11.94 -10.03 -15.75
C PRO A 113 12.21 -8.72 -15.00
N GLN A 114 13.45 -8.21 -15.09
CA GLN A 114 13.88 -7.02 -14.35
C GLN A 114 13.02 -5.76 -14.64
N TRP A 115 12.52 -5.61 -15.87
CA TRP A 115 11.64 -4.51 -16.20
C TRP A 115 10.32 -4.58 -15.42
N LEU A 116 9.73 -5.79 -15.27
CA LEU A 116 8.49 -5.99 -14.52
C LEU A 116 8.71 -5.79 -13.02
N VAL A 117 9.83 -6.30 -12.46
CA VAL A 117 10.19 -6.06 -11.06
C VAL A 117 10.28 -4.56 -10.75
N LYS A 118 10.89 -3.77 -11.66
CA LYS A 118 10.96 -2.30 -11.51
C LYS A 118 9.58 -1.64 -11.49
N LEU A 119 8.65 -2.09 -12.33
CA LEU A 119 7.27 -1.58 -12.35
C LEU A 119 6.52 -1.94 -11.06
N MET A 120 6.63 -3.21 -10.62
CA MET A 120 5.99 -3.66 -9.38
C MET A 120 6.52 -2.91 -8.15
N ASN A 121 7.83 -2.66 -8.07
CA ASN A 121 8.42 -1.90 -6.98
C ASN A 121 7.94 -0.44 -7.00
N ALA A 122 7.93 0.19 -8.18
CA ALA A 122 7.44 1.56 -8.34
C ALA A 122 5.94 1.71 -8.02
N PHE A 123 5.17 0.64 -8.18
CA PHE A 123 3.76 0.59 -7.77
C PHE A 123 3.60 0.45 -6.24
N ALA A 124 4.56 -0.19 -5.58
CA ALA A 124 4.54 -0.41 -4.13
C ALA A 124 5.12 0.78 -3.34
N ASP A 125 5.97 1.61 -3.97
CA ASP A 125 6.60 2.80 -3.39
C ASP A 125 5.61 3.96 -3.26
#